data_9124c39bd8d6eaf708b59eea5bc90f42
#
_entry.id   9124c39bd8d6eaf708b59eea5bc90f42
#
_cell.length_a   1.000
_cell.length_b   1.000
_cell.length_c   1.000
_cell.angle_alpha   90.00
_cell.angle_beta   90.00
_cell.angle_gamma   90.00
#
_symmetry.space_group_name_H-M   'P 1'
#
loop_
_entity.id
_entity.type
_entity.pdbx_description
1 polymer ?
#
loop_
_entity_poly.entity_id
_entity_poly.type
_entity_poly.pdbx_seq_one_letter_code
_entity_poly.pdbx_strand_id
1 'polypeptide(L)'
;MGALHEGHMALLHQARQCCGHVVVSIFVNPTQFRPGEDFERYPRPLQDDLRKCQDAGVDLVFTPDAAEMYGQAPLTTVTVRDLSAPLCGRFRPGHFDGVCTVVAKLFHVVAPDLAFFGEKDYQQLTLVRRMAADLNMPIEIVACPTVREQDGLAISSRNRYLSPPQRRQAACLYRAMREAADAAADGQTDAGNLCEAMRRRILDAGPADIDYVSIVDPDTLADVARVDRPVRICLAVRIGGCRLIDNLAVDVGTPRR
;
A
#
# COMPACT_ATOMS: atom_id res chain seq x y z
N MET A 1 -6.18 10.47 0.03
CA MET A 1 -7.15 9.39 0.24
C MET A 1 -8.38 9.66 -0.63
N GLY A 2 -9.47 8.96 -0.44
CA GLY A 2 -10.77 9.08 -1.12
C GLY A 2 -11.43 7.72 -1.19
N ALA A 3 -12.75 7.67 -1.26
CA ALA A 3 -13.55 6.46 -1.09
C ALA A 3 -13.17 5.71 0.20
N LEU A 4 -13.31 6.40 1.33
CA LEU A 4 -12.85 5.93 2.64
C LEU A 4 -13.53 4.61 3.01
N HIS A 5 -12.75 3.70 3.55
CA HIS A 5 -13.15 2.36 4.00
C HIS A 5 -12.48 2.05 5.35
N GLU A 6 -12.80 0.92 5.96
CA GLU A 6 -12.31 0.52 7.30
C GLU A 6 -10.79 0.63 7.45
N GLY A 7 -10.02 0.35 6.39
CA GLY A 7 -8.57 0.56 6.40
C GLY A 7 -8.19 2.03 6.61
N HIS A 8 -8.91 2.97 5.98
CA HIS A 8 -8.70 4.39 6.21
C HIS A 8 -9.20 4.83 7.59
N MET A 9 -10.34 4.29 8.03
CA MET A 9 -10.87 4.58 9.37
C MET A 9 -9.90 4.18 10.47
N ALA A 10 -9.19 3.06 10.31
CA ALA A 10 -8.16 2.65 11.26
C ALA A 10 -7.01 3.68 11.36
N LEU A 11 -6.59 4.28 10.23
CA LEU A 11 -5.60 5.38 10.24
C LEU A 11 -6.13 6.59 11.02
N LEU A 12 -7.38 6.99 10.77
CA LEU A 12 -8.00 8.14 11.45
C LEU A 12 -8.12 7.90 12.96
N HIS A 13 -8.56 6.72 13.37
CA HIS A 13 -8.66 6.37 14.79
C HIS A 13 -7.30 6.39 15.47
N GLN A 14 -6.25 5.85 14.82
CA GLN A 14 -4.91 5.89 15.38
C GLN A 14 -4.38 7.33 15.46
N ALA A 15 -4.60 8.15 14.43
CA ALA A 15 -4.23 9.55 14.45
C ALA A 15 -4.96 10.30 15.58
N ARG A 16 -6.25 10.06 15.78
CA ARG A 16 -7.02 10.71 16.85
C ARG A 16 -6.55 10.32 18.26
N GLN A 17 -6.02 9.10 18.43
CA GLN A 17 -5.47 8.66 19.71
C GLN A 17 -4.12 9.32 20.06
N CYS A 18 -3.34 9.68 19.02
CA CYS A 18 -1.98 10.20 19.18
C CYS A 18 -1.88 11.73 19.06
N CYS A 19 -2.85 12.38 18.41
CA CYS A 19 -2.73 13.79 18.00
C CYS A 19 -3.85 14.66 18.56
N GLY A 20 -3.50 15.90 18.95
CA GLY A 20 -4.46 16.93 19.34
C GLY A 20 -5.31 17.42 18.17
N HIS A 21 -4.73 17.49 16.96
CA HIS A 21 -5.40 17.93 15.74
C HIS A 21 -5.17 16.91 14.64
N VAL A 22 -6.23 16.53 13.92
CA VAL A 22 -6.19 15.55 12.82
C VAL A 22 -6.63 16.21 11.52
N VAL A 23 -5.73 16.18 10.54
CA VAL A 23 -5.97 16.65 9.18
C VAL A 23 -6.05 15.48 8.21
N VAL A 24 -7.06 15.45 7.36
CA VAL A 24 -7.23 14.43 6.32
C VAL A 24 -7.14 15.07 4.95
N SER A 25 -6.32 14.50 4.07
CA SER A 25 -6.32 14.86 2.65
C SER A 25 -7.17 13.88 1.86
N ILE A 26 -8.18 14.39 1.15
CA ILE A 26 -8.99 13.63 0.17
C ILE A 26 -8.67 14.17 -1.21
N PHE A 27 -7.82 13.47 -1.93
CA PHE A 27 -7.37 13.85 -3.27
C PHE A 27 -7.03 12.61 -4.09
N VAL A 28 -7.67 12.44 -5.23
CA VAL A 28 -7.35 11.39 -6.21
C VAL A 28 -6.30 11.96 -7.16
N ASN A 29 -5.03 11.68 -6.84
CA ASN A 29 -3.88 12.26 -7.52
C ASN A 29 -3.73 11.75 -8.96
N PRO A 30 -3.89 12.57 -10.00
CA PRO A 30 -3.80 12.12 -11.39
C PRO A 30 -2.39 11.65 -11.77
N THR A 31 -1.33 12.23 -11.17
CA THR A 31 0.06 11.97 -11.56
C THR A 31 0.56 10.57 -11.18
N GLN A 32 -0.15 9.87 -10.29
CA GLN A 32 0.18 8.49 -9.90
C GLN A 32 -0.57 7.41 -10.70
N PHE A 33 -1.45 7.83 -11.64
CA PHE A 33 -2.17 6.91 -12.53
C PHE A 33 -1.55 6.94 -13.92
N ARG A 34 -1.42 5.78 -14.53
CA ARG A 34 -0.98 5.65 -15.92
C ARG A 34 -2.16 5.73 -16.88
N PRO A 35 -1.92 6.06 -18.16
CA PRO A 35 -2.93 5.89 -19.20
C PRO A 35 -3.49 4.47 -19.19
N GLY A 36 -4.82 4.34 -19.17
CA GLY A 36 -5.52 3.04 -19.11
C GLY A 36 -5.72 2.45 -17.70
N GLU A 37 -5.20 3.07 -16.65
CA GLU A 37 -5.57 2.70 -15.27
C GLU A 37 -6.96 3.26 -14.90
N ASP A 38 -7.42 2.94 -13.71
CA ASP A 38 -8.77 3.20 -13.22
C ASP A 38 -9.05 4.64 -12.75
N PHE A 39 -8.25 5.64 -13.17
CA PHE A 39 -8.38 7.03 -12.72
C PHE A 39 -9.78 7.61 -12.92
N GLU A 40 -10.34 7.46 -14.15
CA GLU A 40 -11.66 8.00 -14.48
C GLU A 40 -12.79 7.28 -13.71
N ARG A 41 -12.60 5.99 -13.43
CA ARG A 41 -13.58 5.15 -12.73
C ARG A 41 -13.36 5.13 -11.21
N TYR A 42 -12.26 5.74 -10.73
CA TYR A 42 -11.95 5.73 -9.30
C TYR A 42 -13.05 6.45 -8.53
N PRO A 43 -13.64 5.83 -7.50
CA PRO A 43 -14.77 6.40 -6.78
C PRO A 43 -14.37 7.68 -6.04
N ARG A 44 -15.26 8.69 -6.09
CA ARG A 44 -15.09 9.99 -5.43
C ARG A 44 -16.35 10.37 -4.65
N PRO A 45 -16.76 9.58 -3.65
CA PRO A 45 -17.97 9.83 -2.84
C PRO A 45 -17.68 10.86 -1.75
N LEU A 46 -17.37 12.10 -2.12
CA LEU A 46 -16.89 13.13 -1.21
C LEU A 46 -17.81 13.35 0.00
N GLN A 47 -19.13 13.37 -0.20
CA GLN A 47 -20.06 13.59 0.91
C GLN A 47 -20.04 12.45 1.93
N ASP A 48 -19.90 11.21 1.47
CA ASP A 48 -19.77 10.04 2.35
C ASP A 48 -18.42 10.07 3.09
N ASP A 49 -17.35 10.45 2.39
CA ASP A 49 -16.03 10.58 2.97
C ASP A 49 -15.99 11.68 4.04
N LEU A 50 -16.63 12.84 3.80
CA LEU A 50 -16.75 13.93 4.79
C LEU A 50 -17.53 13.49 6.04
N ARG A 51 -18.63 12.75 5.89
CA ARG A 51 -19.36 12.20 7.04
C ARG A 51 -18.48 11.29 7.88
N LYS A 52 -17.76 10.36 7.23
CA LYS A 52 -16.83 9.45 7.93
C LYS A 52 -15.72 10.22 8.65
N CYS A 53 -15.19 11.26 8.06
CA CYS A 53 -14.20 12.14 8.71
C CYS A 53 -14.81 12.83 9.93
N GLN A 54 -16.02 13.35 9.83
CA GLN A 54 -16.73 13.98 10.94
C GLN A 54 -16.98 12.99 12.08
N ASP A 55 -17.46 11.78 11.78
CA ASP A 55 -17.73 10.74 12.76
C ASP A 55 -16.43 10.26 13.46
N ALA A 56 -15.29 10.32 12.77
CA ALA A 56 -13.97 10.00 13.31
C ALA A 56 -13.32 11.16 14.08
N GLY A 57 -13.98 12.32 14.19
CA GLY A 57 -13.47 13.48 14.91
C GLY A 57 -12.30 14.17 14.19
N VAL A 58 -12.29 14.19 12.86
CA VAL A 58 -11.31 14.91 12.05
C VAL A 58 -11.57 16.42 12.16
N ASP A 59 -10.50 17.18 12.43
CA ASP A 59 -10.61 18.61 12.63
C ASP A 59 -10.62 19.41 11.31
N LEU A 60 -9.89 18.91 10.28
CA LEU A 60 -9.80 19.57 8.98
C LEU A 60 -9.71 18.55 7.85
N VAL A 61 -10.48 18.76 6.78
CA VAL A 61 -10.38 17.96 5.56
C VAL A 61 -9.89 18.83 4.42
N PHE A 62 -8.73 18.49 3.86
CA PHE A 62 -8.12 19.16 2.71
C PHE A 62 -8.50 18.43 1.41
N THR A 63 -9.27 19.10 0.56
CA THR A 63 -9.85 18.50 -0.67
C THR A 63 -9.52 19.35 -1.91
N PRO A 64 -8.23 19.48 -2.27
CA PRO A 64 -7.84 20.27 -3.42
C PRO A 64 -8.27 19.59 -4.73
N ASP A 65 -8.48 20.38 -5.77
CA ASP A 65 -8.51 19.88 -7.14
C ASP A 65 -7.09 19.75 -7.74
N ALA A 66 -6.99 19.22 -8.96
CA ALA A 66 -5.70 19.01 -9.61
C ALA A 66 -5.02 20.33 -10.01
N ALA A 67 -5.78 21.37 -10.34
CA ALA A 67 -5.25 22.67 -10.70
C ALA A 67 -4.71 23.41 -9.46
N GLU A 68 -5.39 23.29 -8.33
CA GLU A 68 -4.92 23.82 -7.04
C GLU A 68 -3.65 23.09 -6.58
N MET A 69 -3.61 21.77 -6.74
CA MET A 69 -2.45 20.98 -6.31
C MET A 69 -1.22 21.20 -7.20
N TYR A 70 -1.37 21.29 -8.51
CA TYR A 70 -0.23 21.26 -9.45
C TYR A 70 -0.06 22.53 -10.28
N GLY A 71 -1.02 23.44 -10.30
CA GLY A 71 -1.03 24.58 -11.24
C GLY A 71 -1.16 24.09 -12.70
N GLN A 72 -0.71 24.91 -13.65
CA GLN A 72 -0.89 24.61 -15.07
C GLN A 72 0.18 23.67 -15.66
N ALA A 73 1.44 23.76 -15.20
CA ALA A 73 2.55 22.97 -15.74
C ALA A 73 3.66 22.77 -14.67
N PRO A 74 3.52 21.81 -13.78
CA PRO A 74 4.55 21.55 -12.76
C PRO A 74 5.82 20.99 -13.41
N LEU A 75 6.97 21.59 -13.09
CA LEU A 75 8.28 21.18 -13.61
C LEU A 75 9.10 20.39 -12.57
N THR A 76 8.66 20.38 -11.30
CA THR A 76 9.37 19.71 -10.20
C THR A 76 8.75 18.36 -9.91
N THR A 77 9.59 17.34 -9.80
CA THR A 77 9.22 15.98 -9.43
C THR A 77 10.13 15.49 -8.32
N VAL A 78 9.56 14.81 -7.33
CA VAL A 78 10.32 14.12 -6.28
C VAL A 78 10.43 12.65 -6.63
N THR A 79 11.66 12.17 -6.78
CA THR A 79 11.98 10.78 -7.11
C THR A 79 12.86 10.16 -6.02
N VAL A 80 12.48 8.99 -5.51
CA VAL A 80 13.32 8.17 -4.62
C VAL A 80 13.89 7.03 -5.46
N ARG A 81 15.16 7.17 -5.84
CA ARG A 81 15.86 6.18 -6.69
C ARG A 81 15.95 4.83 -5.99
N ASP A 82 16.16 3.79 -6.75
CA ASP A 82 16.33 2.39 -6.35
C ASP A 82 15.07 1.78 -5.71
N LEU A 83 14.53 2.36 -4.64
CA LEU A 83 13.31 1.87 -3.99
C LEU A 83 12.05 2.01 -4.84
N SER A 84 12.01 2.94 -5.80
CA SER A 84 10.86 3.11 -6.72
C SER A 84 10.87 2.12 -7.88
N ALA A 85 11.98 1.44 -8.16
CA ALA A 85 12.14 0.60 -9.34
C ALA A 85 11.55 -0.83 -9.21
N PRO A 86 11.74 -1.56 -8.08
CA PRO A 86 11.26 -2.95 -7.95
C PRO A 86 9.74 -3.02 -7.73
N LEU A 87 9.22 -4.24 -7.62
CA LEU A 87 7.82 -4.52 -7.27
C LEU A 87 6.83 -3.72 -8.13
N CYS A 88 5.98 -2.89 -7.49
CA CYS A 88 5.01 -2.07 -8.21
C CYS A 88 5.64 -1.12 -9.23
N GLY A 89 6.84 -0.59 -8.97
CA GLY A 89 7.51 0.33 -9.87
C GLY A 89 7.84 -0.27 -11.23
N ARG A 90 8.25 -1.55 -11.27
CA ARG A 90 8.51 -2.29 -12.52
C ARG A 90 7.27 -2.35 -13.42
N PHE A 91 6.09 -2.49 -12.84
CA PHE A 91 4.81 -2.63 -13.55
C PHE A 91 4.07 -1.30 -13.74
N ARG A 92 4.46 -0.26 -13.00
CA ARG A 92 3.86 1.07 -13.02
C ARG A 92 4.94 2.16 -13.06
N PRO A 93 5.73 2.27 -14.15
CA PRO A 93 6.76 3.32 -14.28
C PRO A 93 6.18 4.72 -14.04
N GLY A 94 6.86 5.55 -13.24
CA GLY A 94 6.45 6.91 -12.88
C GLY A 94 5.40 7.02 -11.76
N HIS A 95 4.77 5.91 -11.36
CA HIS A 95 3.78 5.90 -10.28
C HIS A 95 4.31 6.50 -8.99
N PHE A 96 5.47 6.07 -8.55
CA PHE A 96 6.04 6.52 -7.28
C PHE A 96 6.59 7.95 -7.35
N ASP A 97 6.96 8.45 -8.51
CA ASP A 97 7.28 9.87 -8.68
C ASP A 97 6.04 10.73 -8.42
N GLY A 98 4.90 10.32 -8.94
CA GLY A 98 3.61 10.95 -8.63
C GLY A 98 3.26 10.88 -7.14
N VAL A 99 3.48 9.73 -6.50
CA VAL A 99 3.22 9.55 -5.06
C VAL A 99 4.15 10.42 -4.22
N CYS A 100 5.47 10.34 -4.44
CA CYS A 100 6.43 11.11 -3.64
C CYS A 100 6.21 12.61 -3.82
N THR A 101 5.92 13.06 -5.04
CA THR A 101 5.66 14.47 -5.32
C THR A 101 4.42 14.98 -4.58
N VAL A 102 3.28 14.26 -4.65
CA VAL A 102 2.06 14.70 -3.96
C VAL A 102 2.22 14.65 -2.45
N VAL A 103 2.89 13.62 -1.92
CA VAL A 103 3.11 13.50 -0.47
C VAL A 103 4.05 14.61 0.03
N ALA A 104 5.12 14.92 -0.69
CA ALA A 104 5.99 16.06 -0.36
C ALA A 104 5.22 17.38 -0.34
N LYS A 105 4.35 17.62 -1.34
CA LYS A 105 3.48 18.81 -1.36
C LYS A 105 2.53 18.85 -0.17
N LEU A 106 1.88 17.72 0.17
CA LEU A 106 0.99 17.64 1.32
C LEU A 106 1.74 17.90 2.63
N PHE A 107 2.96 17.38 2.78
CA PHE A 107 3.78 17.65 3.96
C PHE A 107 4.15 19.13 4.09
N HIS A 108 4.43 19.83 2.98
CA HIS A 108 4.70 21.26 3.01
C HIS A 108 3.44 22.10 3.28
N VAL A 109 2.27 21.69 2.77
CA VAL A 109 1.01 22.45 2.96
C VAL A 109 0.46 22.27 4.37
N VAL A 110 0.52 21.05 4.90
CA VAL A 110 -0.06 20.70 6.22
C VAL A 110 0.94 20.91 7.35
N ALA A 111 2.25 20.70 7.07
CA ALA A 111 3.34 20.72 8.06
C ALA A 111 3.03 19.89 9.31
N PRO A 112 2.69 18.60 9.17
CA PRO A 112 2.28 17.76 10.30
C PRO A 112 3.50 17.30 11.11
N ASP A 113 3.33 17.06 12.42
CA ASP A 113 4.34 16.38 13.25
C ASP A 113 4.36 14.86 12.97
N LEU A 114 3.17 14.27 12.75
CA LEU A 114 2.99 12.84 12.47
C LEU A 114 2.20 12.65 11.17
N ALA A 115 2.62 11.68 10.36
CA ALA A 115 1.88 11.28 9.16
C ALA A 115 1.64 9.76 9.15
N PHE A 116 0.39 9.35 9.01
CA PHE A 116 -0.06 7.96 9.15
C PHE A 116 -0.24 7.29 7.79
N PHE A 117 0.45 6.16 7.57
CA PHE A 117 0.40 5.38 6.34
C PHE A 117 0.10 3.91 6.61
N GLY A 118 -0.79 3.32 5.82
CA GLY A 118 -1.11 1.90 5.92
C GLY A 118 0.00 1.01 5.38
N GLU A 119 0.38 -0.04 6.12
CA GLU A 119 1.34 -1.05 5.68
C GLU A 119 0.88 -1.84 4.45
N LYS A 120 -0.40 -1.81 4.13
CA LYS A 120 -0.93 -2.44 2.92
C LYS A 120 -0.18 -1.97 1.66
N ASP A 121 0.14 -0.69 1.57
CA ASP A 121 0.92 -0.10 0.49
C ASP A 121 2.39 0.02 0.91
N TYR A 122 3.01 -1.11 1.27
CA TYR A 122 4.31 -1.18 1.94
C TYR A 122 5.43 -0.47 1.18
N GLN A 123 5.54 -0.68 -0.13
CA GLN A 123 6.53 0.02 -0.93
C GLN A 123 6.33 1.54 -0.87
N GLN A 124 5.09 2.02 -0.90
CA GLN A 124 4.78 3.44 -0.70
C GLN A 124 5.26 3.94 0.68
N LEU A 125 4.97 3.20 1.74
CA LEU A 125 5.41 3.53 3.09
C LEU A 125 6.94 3.63 3.18
N THR A 126 7.67 2.67 2.61
CA THR A 126 9.15 2.65 2.58
C THR A 126 9.69 3.86 1.82
N LEU A 127 9.12 4.18 0.66
CA LEU A 127 9.50 5.36 -0.13
C LEU A 127 9.24 6.68 0.61
N VAL A 128 8.10 6.82 1.27
CA VAL A 128 7.75 8.03 2.02
C VAL A 128 8.68 8.22 3.22
N ARG A 129 9.00 7.15 3.94
CA ARG A 129 10.00 7.19 5.03
C ARG A 129 11.36 7.63 4.52
N ARG A 130 11.82 7.05 3.42
CA ARG A 130 13.09 7.40 2.80
C ARG A 130 13.11 8.85 2.34
N MET A 131 12.09 9.31 1.66
CA MET A 131 11.93 10.70 1.22
C MET A 131 12.00 11.67 2.41
N ALA A 132 11.24 11.41 3.47
CA ALA A 132 11.23 12.26 4.65
C ALA A 132 12.63 12.36 5.31
N ALA A 133 13.31 11.22 5.42
CA ALA A 133 14.67 11.17 5.98
C ALA A 133 15.69 11.90 5.10
N ASP A 134 15.71 11.62 3.79
CA ASP A 134 16.69 12.22 2.86
C ASP A 134 16.52 13.73 2.69
N LEU A 135 15.28 14.24 2.81
CA LEU A 135 14.96 15.65 2.72
C LEU A 135 14.92 16.36 4.10
N ASN A 136 15.36 15.68 5.16
CA ASN A 136 15.33 16.19 6.55
C ASN A 136 13.99 16.81 6.94
N MET A 137 12.87 16.19 6.49
CA MET A 137 11.55 16.66 6.86
C MET A 137 11.30 16.35 8.34
N PRO A 138 10.89 17.33 9.16
CA PRO A 138 10.67 17.13 10.59
C PRO A 138 9.31 16.45 10.86
N ILE A 139 9.11 15.27 10.27
CA ILE A 139 7.83 14.52 10.31
C ILE A 139 8.14 13.07 10.66
N GLU A 140 7.44 12.54 11.65
CA GLU A 140 7.48 11.10 11.92
C GLU A 140 6.47 10.36 11.06
N ILE A 141 6.90 9.30 10.38
CA ILE A 141 6.05 8.46 9.53
C ILE A 141 5.61 7.23 10.31
N VAL A 142 4.34 7.24 10.73
CA VAL A 142 3.72 6.18 11.52
C VAL A 142 3.13 5.12 10.60
N ALA A 143 3.60 3.87 10.74
CA ALA A 143 3.03 2.73 10.04
C ALA A 143 1.78 2.22 10.77
N CYS A 144 0.71 1.97 10.02
CA CYS A 144 -0.51 1.38 10.56
C CYS A 144 -0.75 0.00 9.94
N PRO A 145 -1.07 -1.02 10.75
CA PRO A 145 -1.25 -2.38 10.26
C PRO A 145 -2.31 -2.49 9.17
N THR A 146 -2.13 -3.46 8.27
CA THR A 146 -3.11 -3.75 7.23
C THR A 146 -4.41 -4.26 7.85
N VAL A 147 -5.51 -3.58 7.59
CA VAL A 147 -6.86 -4.05 7.99
C VAL A 147 -7.35 -5.06 6.96
N ARG A 148 -7.89 -6.17 7.46
CA ARG A 148 -8.34 -7.30 6.63
C ARG A 148 -9.79 -7.65 6.90
N GLU A 149 -10.46 -8.19 5.89
CA GLU A 149 -11.76 -8.83 6.06
C GLU A 149 -11.60 -10.18 6.80
N GLN A 150 -12.71 -10.78 7.25
CA GLN A 150 -12.69 -12.02 8.05
C GLN A 150 -11.94 -13.19 7.38
N ASP A 151 -11.94 -13.25 6.05
CA ASP A 151 -11.25 -14.27 5.27
C ASP A 151 -9.78 -13.93 4.94
N GLY A 152 -9.28 -12.81 5.47
CA GLY A 152 -7.91 -12.35 5.35
C GLY A 152 -7.64 -11.39 4.19
N LEU A 153 -8.58 -11.17 3.28
CA LEU A 153 -8.38 -10.22 2.18
C LEU A 153 -8.13 -8.81 2.71
N ALA A 154 -7.05 -8.17 2.28
CA ALA A 154 -6.76 -6.78 2.64
C ALA A 154 -7.86 -5.85 2.11
N ILE A 155 -8.37 -4.97 2.97
CA ILE A 155 -9.43 -4.03 2.61
C ILE A 155 -8.89 -3.01 1.61
N SER A 156 -9.64 -2.84 0.50
CA SER A 156 -9.31 -1.89 -0.57
C SER A 156 -10.57 -1.38 -1.24
N SER A 157 -10.57 -0.10 -1.64
CA SER A 157 -11.65 0.47 -2.47
C SER A 157 -11.88 -0.32 -3.77
N ARG A 158 -10.84 -1.00 -4.28
CA ARG A 158 -10.89 -1.83 -5.48
C ARG A 158 -11.60 -3.17 -5.28
N ASN A 159 -11.77 -3.66 -4.06
CA ASN A 159 -12.49 -4.91 -3.79
C ASN A 159 -13.93 -4.87 -4.31
N ARG A 160 -14.54 -3.68 -4.39
CA ARG A 160 -15.90 -3.48 -4.95
C ARG A 160 -16.04 -3.81 -6.44
N TYR A 161 -14.92 -3.87 -7.18
CA TYR A 161 -14.94 -4.23 -8.61
C TYR A 161 -14.96 -5.73 -8.84
N LEU A 162 -14.74 -6.54 -7.79
CA LEU A 162 -14.74 -7.99 -7.89
C LEU A 162 -16.17 -8.53 -7.89
N SER A 163 -16.46 -9.42 -8.83
CA SER A 163 -17.69 -10.24 -8.75
C SER A 163 -17.64 -11.18 -7.53
N PRO A 164 -18.78 -11.70 -7.04
CA PRO A 164 -18.78 -12.60 -5.89
C PRO A 164 -17.83 -13.81 -6.01
N PRO A 165 -17.70 -14.49 -7.17
CA PRO A 165 -16.68 -15.53 -7.35
C PRO A 165 -15.24 -15.01 -7.23
N GLN A 166 -14.94 -13.86 -7.88
CA GLN A 166 -13.61 -13.24 -7.86
C GLN A 166 -13.26 -12.76 -6.45
N ARG A 167 -14.23 -12.23 -5.69
CA ARG A 167 -14.04 -11.83 -4.30
C ARG A 167 -13.65 -13.04 -3.42
N ARG A 168 -14.31 -14.20 -3.60
CA ARG A 168 -13.94 -15.44 -2.89
C ARG A 168 -12.54 -15.93 -3.30
N GLN A 169 -12.23 -15.87 -4.60
CA GLN A 169 -10.90 -16.19 -5.12
C GLN A 169 -9.82 -15.29 -4.49
N ALA A 170 -10.04 -13.99 -4.39
CA ALA A 170 -9.07 -13.02 -3.89
C ALA A 170 -8.58 -13.32 -2.47
N ALA A 171 -9.36 -14.00 -1.64
CA ALA A 171 -8.93 -14.45 -0.31
C ALA A 171 -7.75 -15.44 -0.35
N CYS A 172 -7.47 -16.08 -1.52
CA CYS A 172 -6.31 -16.96 -1.69
C CYS A 172 -4.97 -16.21 -1.52
N LEU A 173 -4.95 -14.90 -1.80
CA LEU A 173 -3.71 -14.10 -1.75
C LEU A 173 -3.12 -14.10 -0.34
N TYR A 174 -3.93 -13.78 0.66
CA TYR A 174 -3.47 -13.81 2.05
C TYR A 174 -3.13 -15.22 2.52
N ARG A 175 -3.92 -16.22 2.14
CA ARG A 175 -3.65 -17.62 2.47
C ARG A 175 -2.30 -18.08 1.90
N ALA A 176 -2.02 -17.76 0.65
CA ALA A 176 -0.74 -18.10 0.01
C ALA A 176 0.46 -17.49 0.77
N MET A 177 0.36 -16.22 1.18
CA MET A 177 1.40 -15.58 1.98
C MET A 177 1.54 -16.21 3.36
N ARG A 178 0.45 -16.57 4.02
CA ARG A 178 0.48 -17.23 5.33
C ARG A 178 1.10 -18.60 5.25
N GLU A 179 0.69 -19.42 4.28
CA GLU A 179 1.27 -20.76 4.04
C GLU A 179 2.79 -20.67 3.81
N ALA A 180 3.25 -19.66 3.04
CA ALA A 180 4.68 -19.43 2.82
C ALA A 180 5.42 -18.96 4.09
N ALA A 181 4.79 -18.08 4.89
CA ALA A 181 5.36 -17.63 6.16
C ALA A 181 5.46 -18.79 7.17
N ASP A 182 4.45 -19.66 7.24
CA ASP A 182 4.44 -20.84 8.11
C ASP A 182 5.52 -21.85 7.65
N ALA A 183 5.65 -22.10 6.34
CA ALA A 183 6.71 -22.96 5.79
C ALA A 183 8.11 -22.40 6.06
N ALA A 184 8.29 -21.07 6.03
CA ALA A 184 9.55 -20.43 6.39
C ALA A 184 9.88 -20.64 7.88
N ALA A 185 8.88 -20.51 8.76
CA ALA A 185 9.02 -20.79 10.19
C ALA A 185 9.37 -22.27 10.47
N ASP A 186 8.90 -23.20 9.64
CA ASP A 186 9.19 -24.63 9.69
C ASP A 186 10.55 -25.00 9.04
N GLY A 187 11.33 -24.00 8.60
CA GLY A 187 12.69 -24.20 8.12
C GLY A 187 12.87 -24.21 6.59
N GLN A 188 11.83 -23.96 5.79
CA GLN A 188 11.99 -23.73 4.35
C GLN A 188 12.56 -22.33 4.11
N THR A 189 13.86 -22.27 3.87
CA THR A 189 14.56 -20.97 3.73
C THR A 189 14.77 -20.52 2.29
N ASP A 190 14.54 -21.38 1.29
CA ASP A 190 14.69 -21.01 -0.12
C ASP A 190 13.53 -20.11 -0.56
N ALA A 191 13.82 -18.82 -0.83
CA ALA A 191 12.82 -17.83 -1.21
C ALA A 191 12.18 -18.13 -2.58
N GLY A 192 12.93 -18.72 -3.51
CA GLY A 192 12.43 -19.12 -4.83
C GLY A 192 11.34 -20.19 -4.73
N ASN A 193 11.59 -21.22 -3.93
CA ASN A 193 10.64 -22.30 -3.68
C ASN A 193 9.36 -21.79 -2.99
N LEU A 194 9.50 -20.88 -2.02
CA LEU A 194 8.36 -20.25 -1.36
C LEU A 194 7.53 -19.39 -2.33
N CYS A 195 8.19 -18.60 -3.17
CA CYS A 195 7.52 -17.81 -4.20
C CYS A 195 6.76 -18.69 -5.20
N GLU A 196 7.36 -19.80 -5.64
CA GLU A 196 6.73 -20.72 -6.56
C GLU A 196 5.51 -21.44 -5.93
N ALA A 197 5.60 -21.82 -4.66
CA ALA A 197 4.46 -22.37 -3.92
C ALA A 197 3.29 -21.37 -3.84
N MET A 198 3.58 -20.10 -3.55
CA MET A 198 2.57 -19.03 -3.55
C MET A 198 1.93 -18.85 -4.93
N ARG A 199 2.73 -18.82 -6.01
CA ARG A 199 2.23 -18.70 -7.39
C ARG A 199 1.26 -19.83 -7.73
N ARG A 200 1.65 -21.07 -7.46
CA ARG A 200 0.79 -22.25 -7.66
C ARG A 200 -0.51 -22.12 -6.88
N ARG A 201 -0.42 -21.79 -5.59
CA ARG A 201 -1.60 -21.62 -4.72
C ARG A 201 -2.59 -20.58 -5.26
N ILE A 202 -2.08 -19.49 -5.84
CA ILE A 202 -2.89 -18.41 -6.43
C ILE A 202 -3.57 -18.89 -7.73
N LEU A 203 -2.83 -19.57 -8.60
CA LEU A 203 -3.33 -20.08 -9.89
C LEU A 203 -4.34 -21.23 -9.72
N ASP A 204 -4.13 -22.10 -8.73
CA ASP A 204 -5.07 -23.17 -8.39
C ASP A 204 -6.44 -22.63 -7.87
N ALA A 205 -6.46 -21.42 -7.34
CA ALA A 205 -7.70 -20.79 -6.87
C ALA A 205 -8.56 -20.23 -8.01
N GLY A 206 -8.03 -20.12 -9.22
CA GLY A 206 -8.74 -19.66 -10.41
C GLY A 206 -7.89 -18.73 -11.31
N PRO A 207 -8.46 -18.25 -12.41
CA PRO A 207 -7.76 -17.41 -13.37
C PRO A 207 -7.21 -16.12 -12.73
N ALA A 208 -5.91 -15.90 -12.87
CA ALA A 208 -5.21 -14.73 -12.32
C ALA A 208 -3.96 -14.39 -13.15
N ASP A 209 -3.70 -13.09 -13.32
CA ASP A 209 -2.44 -12.60 -13.89
C ASP A 209 -1.55 -12.09 -12.75
N ILE A 210 -0.41 -12.72 -12.57
CA ILE A 210 0.53 -12.39 -11.50
C ILE A 210 1.55 -11.38 -12.03
N ASP A 211 1.48 -10.13 -11.58
CA ASP A 211 2.52 -9.14 -11.84
C ASP A 211 3.82 -9.58 -11.14
N TYR A 212 3.73 -9.82 -9.82
CA TYR A 212 4.84 -10.36 -9.03
C TYR A 212 4.35 -11.11 -7.79
N VAL A 213 5.17 -12.06 -7.36
CA VAL A 213 5.24 -12.64 -6.02
C VAL A 213 6.71 -12.65 -5.66
N SER A 214 7.10 -11.91 -4.63
CA SER A 214 8.50 -11.69 -4.22
C SER A 214 8.64 -11.76 -2.72
N ILE A 215 9.80 -12.21 -2.26
CA ILE A 215 10.25 -12.10 -0.88
C ILE A 215 11.43 -11.14 -0.89
N VAL A 216 11.33 -10.05 -0.15
CA VAL A 216 12.27 -8.94 -0.23
C VAL A 216 12.82 -8.56 1.14
N ASP A 217 13.97 -7.93 1.13
CA ASP A 217 14.49 -7.19 2.27
C ASP A 217 13.56 -6.00 2.58
N PRO A 218 13.14 -5.80 3.83
CA PRO A 218 12.12 -4.81 4.17
C PRO A 218 12.55 -3.36 3.92
N ASP A 219 13.85 -3.06 4.00
CA ASP A 219 14.35 -1.69 3.91
C ASP A 219 14.75 -1.32 2.47
N THR A 220 15.37 -2.27 1.76
CA THR A 220 15.89 -2.03 0.40
C THR A 220 14.93 -2.47 -0.70
N LEU A 221 13.92 -3.27 -0.37
CA LEU A 221 12.97 -3.90 -1.31
C LEU A 221 13.67 -4.79 -2.37
N ALA A 222 14.92 -5.13 -2.16
CA ALA A 222 15.66 -6.06 -3.01
C ALA A 222 15.20 -7.50 -2.75
N ASP A 223 15.07 -8.30 -3.82
CA ASP A 223 14.75 -9.71 -3.70
C ASP A 223 15.82 -10.45 -2.88
N VAL A 224 15.41 -11.35 -2.00
CA VAL A 224 16.31 -12.20 -1.22
C VAL A 224 16.30 -13.62 -1.75
N ALA A 225 17.45 -14.29 -1.73
CA ALA A 225 17.56 -15.69 -2.09
C ALA A 225 17.14 -16.63 -0.94
N ARG A 226 17.29 -16.18 0.30
CA ARG A 226 17.03 -16.99 1.50
C ARG A 226 16.26 -16.17 2.55
N VAL A 227 15.38 -16.89 3.26
CA VAL A 227 14.62 -16.39 4.41
C VAL A 227 15.35 -16.81 5.69
N ASP A 228 16.41 -16.11 6.05
CA ASP A 228 17.26 -16.33 7.22
C ASP A 228 17.33 -15.13 8.17
N ARG A 229 16.58 -14.09 7.86
CA ARG A 229 16.41 -12.85 8.61
C ARG A 229 14.98 -12.32 8.39
N PRO A 230 14.54 -11.26 9.11
CA PRO A 230 13.25 -10.63 8.83
C PRO A 230 13.14 -10.23 7.35
N VAL A 231 12.05 -10.60 6.71
CA VAL A 231 11.76 -10.32 5.30
C VAL A 231 10.32 -9.86 5.12
N ARG A 232 10.02 -9.35 3.92
CA ARG A 232 8.65 -9.00 3.54
C ARG A 232 8.23 -9.80 2.31
N ILE A 233 7.15 -10.56 2.42
CA ILE A 233 6.46 -11.13 1.27
C ILE A 233 5.64 -10.01 0.64
N CYS A 234 5.76 -9.83 -0.68
CA CYS A 234 4.99 -8.84 -1.43
C CYS A 234 4.39 -9.48 -2.68
N LEU A 235 3.15 -9.18 -2.99
CA LEU A 235 2.51 -9.65 -4.21
C LEU A 235 1.64 -8.59 -4.88
N ALA A 236 1.50 -8.72 -6.20
CA ALA A 236 0.50 -8.00 -6.99
C ALA A 236 -0.10 -8.97 -8.03
N VAL A 237 -1.42 -9.09 -7.99
CA VAL A 237 -2.16 -10.07 -8.80
C VAL A 237 -3.41 -9.41 -9.37
N ARG A 238 -3.72 -9.68 -10.64
CA ARG A 238 -4.96 -9.26 -11.28
C ARG A 238 -5.97 -10.40 -11.25
N ILE A 239 -7.13 -10.13 -10.69
CA ILE A 239 -8.28 -11.04 -10.66
C ILE A 239 -9.46 -10.30 -11.26
N GLY A 240 -10.03 -10.79 -12.35
CA GLY A 240 -11.14 -10.15 -13.04
C GLY A 240 -10.87 -8.73 -13.51
N GLY A 241 -9.63 -8.43 -13.90
CA GLY A 241 -9.18 -7.09 -14.31
C GLY A 241 -8.87 -6.14 -13.15
N CYS A 242 -9.15 -6.54 -11.90
CA CYS A 242 -8.83 -5.77 -10.71
C CYS A 242 -7.42 -6.11 -10.21
N ARG A 243 -6.53 -5.11 -10.16
CA ARG A 243 -5.18 -5.28 -9.61
C ARG A 243 -5.22 -5.17 -8.09
N LEU A 244 -4.91 -6.27 -7.43
CA LEU A 244 -4.83 -6.39 -5.97
C LEU A 244 -3.37 -6.45 -5.55
N ILE A 245 -3.02 -5.76 -4.48
CA ILE A 245 -1.72 -5.86 -3.84
C ILE A 245 -1.89 -6.25 -2.38
N ASP A 246 -0.94 -7.01 -1.89
CA ASP A 246 -0.87 -7.36 -0.47
C ASP A 246 0.58 -7.63 -0.08
N ASN A 247 0.84 -7.64 1.22
CA ASN A 247 2.14 -7.98 1.76
C ASN A 247 2.01 -8.55 3.18
N LEU A 248 3.06 -9.25 3.62
CA LEU A 248 3.14 -9.85 4.94
C LEU A 248 4.58 -9.78 5.45
N ALA A 249 4.78 -9.31 6.68
CA ALA A 249 6.06 -9.43 7.38
C ALA A 249 6.28 -10.90 7.79
N VAL A 250 7.49 -11.38 7.63
CA VAL A 250 7.94 -12.69 8.11
C VAL A 250 9.14 -12.47 9.00
N ASP A 251 8.94 -12.69 10.29
CA ASP A 251 10.01 -12.70 11.27
C ASP A 251 10.49 -14.14 11.44
N VAL A 252 11.68 -14.43 10.97
CA VAL A 252 12.36 -15.70 11.28
C VAL A 252 12.89 -15.56 12.68
N GLY A 253 12.06 -15.89 13.68
CA GLY A 253 12.53 -16.06 15.05
C GLY A 253 13.64 -17.09 15.10
N THR A 254 14.58 -16.92 16.04
CA THR A 254 15.59 -17.93 16.36
C THR A 254 14.92 -19.31 16.39
N PRO A 255 15.49 -20.35 15.74
CA PRO A 255 14.87 -21.67 15.68
C PRO A 255 14.41 -22.09 17.09
N ARG A 256 13.14 -22.45 17.23
CA ARG A 256 12.67 -23.09 18.44
C ARG A 256 13.51 -24.37 18.60
N ARG A 257 14.45 -24.34 19.57
CA ARG A 257 15.26 -25.49 19.97
C ARG A 257 14.37 -26.53 20.66
#